data_5e2977b4ba3b49f3bff40a85c89817ef
#
_entry.id   5e2977b4ba3b49f3bff40a85c89817ef
#
_cell.length_a   1.000
_cell.length_b   1.000
_cell.length_c   1.000
_cell.angle_alpha   90.00
_cell.angle_beta   90.00
_cell.angle_gamma   90.00
#
_symmetry.space_group_name_H-M   'P 1'
#
loop_
_entity.id
_entity.type
_entity.pdbx_description
1 polymer ?
#
loop_
_entity_poly.entity_id
_entity_poly.type
_entity_poly.pdbx_seq_one_letter_code
_entity_poly.pdbx_strand_id
1 'polypeptide(L)'
;MGAAEAALAQFRVGERVRVRRTDPPGHVRTPWYCRGRVGTIERLCGAFANPEELAYNRAGVPAQPLYRVRFAARELWPDYHEHAADVVEIEIFQHWLEKA
;
A
#
# COMPACT_ATOMS: atom_id res chain seq x y z
N MET A 1 -17.11 4.06 -6.29
CA MET A 1 -16.75 3.35 -5.04
C MET A 1 -17.96 3.36 -4.11
N GLY A 2 -18.24 2.24 -3.49
CA GLY A 2 -19.39 2.12 -2.60
C GLY A 2 -19.12 2.67 -1.20
N ALA A 3 -20.20 2.95 -0.47
CA ALA A 3 -20.11 3.44 0.91
C ALA A 3 -19.42 2.43 1.84
N ALA A 4 -19.59 1.12 1.57
CA ALA A 4 -18.98 0.07 2.39
C ALA A 4 -17.45 0.09 2.30
N GLU A 5 -16.87 0.29 1.11
CA GLU A 5 -15.43 0.39 0.94
C GLU A 5 -14.88 1.64 1.64
N ALA A 6 -15.57 2.77 1.49
CA ALA A 6 -15.17 4.01 2.13
C ALA A 6 -15.21 3.90 3.66
N ALA A 7 -16.19 3.16 4.22
CA ALA A 7 -16.31 2.96 5.65
C ALA A 7 -15.17 2.13 6.25
N LEU A 8 -14.57 1.22 5.46
CA LEU A 8 -13.44 0.40 5.90
C LEU A 8 -12.11 1.15 5.83
N ALA A 9 -12.04 2.23 5.06
CA ALA A 9 -10.81 2.97 4.82
C ALA A 9 -10.38 3.76 6.05
N GLN A 10 -9.12 3.58 6.47
CA GLN A 10 -8.52 4.29 7.60
C GLN A 10 -7.68 5.48 7.17
N PHE A 11 -7.32 5.57 5.90
CA PHE A 11 -6.45 6.62 5.37
C PHE A 11 -7.18 7.45 4.33
N ARG A 12 -6.78 8.73 4.20
CA ARG A 12 -7.37 9.69 3.28
C ARG A 12 -6.37 10.11 2.21
N VAL A 13 -6.88 10.54 1.07
CA VAL A 13 -6.05 11.16 0.02
C VAL A 13 -5.23 12.31 0.61
N GLY A 14 -3.95 12.32 0.31
CA GLY A 14 -3.00 13.30 0.83
C GLY A 14 -2.35 12.93 2.14
N GLU A 15 -2.81 11.89 2.81
CA GLU A 15 -2.21 11.44 4.07
C GLU A 15 -0.88 10.74 3.82
N ARG A 16 0.10 11.02 4.70
CA ARG A 16 1.41 10.35 4.67
C ARG A 16 1.32 9.02 5.40
N VAL A 17 1.83 7.98 4.76
CA VAL A 17 1.81 6.63 5.30
C VAL A 17 3.18 5.97 5.15
N ARG A 18 3.47 5.03 6.04
CA ARG A 18 4.67 4.20 5.97
C ARG A 18 4.26 2.77 5.64
N VAL A 19 4.95 2.15 4.71
CA VAL A 19 4.79 0.72 4.45
C VAL A 19 5.47 -0.05 5.57
N ARG A 20 4.76 -1.01 6.17
CA ARG A 20 5.29 -1.80 7.28
C ARG A 20 6.55 -2.56 6.86
N ARG A 21 7.53 -2.57 7.76
CA ARG A 21 8.79 -3.28 7.54
C ARG A 21 8.67 -4.67 8.16
N THR A 22 7.95 -5.56 7.46
CA THR A 22 7.76 -6.93 7.90
C THR A 22 8.08 -7.90 6.77
N ASP A 23 8.52 -9.10 7.14
CA ASP A 23 8.76 -10.20 6.21
C ASP A 23 7.92 -11.39 6.67
N PRO A 24 6.59 -11.35 6.48
CA PRO A 24 5.75 -12.46 6.90
C PRO A 24 6.08 -13.72 6.09
N PRO A 25 5.93 -14.91 6.67
CA PRO A 25 6.12 -16.15 5.92
C PRO A 25 5.03 -16.29 4.85
N GLY A 26 5.39 -17.00 3.76
CA GLY A 26 4.44 -17.29 2.71
C GLY A 26 4.37 -16.23 1.62
N HIS A 27 3.24 -16.23 0.92
CA HIS A 27 3.03 -15.37 -0.23
C HIS A 27 2.73 -13.92 0.20
N VAL A 28 3.51 -12.96 -0.33
CA VAL A 28 3.34 -11.53 -0.03
C VAL A 28 3.32 -10.75 -1.33
N ARG A 29 2.30 -9.90 -1.50
CA ARG A 29 2.15 -9.08 -2.70
C ARG A 29 2.94 -7.78 -2.64
N THR A 30 3.12 -7.20 -1.44
CA THR A 30 3.79 -5.90 -1.28
C THR A 30 5.28 -6.01 -1.65
N PRO A 31 5.76 -5.19 -2.60
CA PRO A 31 7.18 -5.25 -3.01
C PRO A 31 8.12 -4.95 -1.84
N TRP A 32 9.21 -5.70 -1.76
CA TRP A 32 10.17 -5.53 -0.68
C TRP A 32 10.85 -4.16 -0.69
N TYR A 33 11.07 -3.58 -1.87
CA TYR A 33 11.79 -2.31 -1.99
C TYR A 33 11.02 -1.11 -1.42
N CYS A 34 9.72 -1.20 -1.24
CA CYS A 34 8.93 -0.11 -0.63
C CYS A 34 8.72 -0.29 0.87
N ARG A 35 9.08 -1.43 1.45
CA ARG A 35 8.89 -1.68 2.88
C ARG A 35 9.70 -0.72 3.74
N GLY A 36 9.06 -0.15 4.74
CA GLY A 36 9.65 0.87 5.62
C GLY A 36 9.71 2.26 5.01
N ARG A 37 9.31 2.43 3.76
CA ARG A 37 9.35 3.72 3.07
C ARG A 37 8.05 4.50 3.28
N VAL A 38 8.15 5.82 3.18
CA VAL A 38 7.02 6.73 3.36
C VAL A 38 6.54 7.23 2.01
N GLY A 39 5.23 7.20 1.82
CA GLY A 39 4.59 7.74 0.64
C GLY A 39 3.33 8.52 1.01
N THR A 40 2.61 8.94 0.01
CA THR A 40 1.39 9.72 0.18
C THR A 40 0.24 8.98 -0.49
N ILE A 41 -0.90 8.90 0.20
CA ILE A 41 -2.10 8.30 -0.38
C ILE A 41 -2.56 9.14 -1.55
N GLU A 42 -2.61 8.56 -2.73
CA GLU A 42 -3.12 9.21 -3.93
C GLU A 42 -4.61 8.97 -4.11
N ARG A 43 -5.06 7.72 -3.90
CA ARG A 43 -6.47 7.38 -4.00
C ARG A 43 -6.77 6.07 -3.28
N LEU A 44 -8.04 5.91 -2.92
CA LEU A 44 -8.59 4.63 -2.49
C LEU A 44 -9.12 3.91 -3.74
N CYS A 45 -8.54 2.75 -4.05
CA CYS A 45 -8.90 1.98 -5.24
C CYS A 45 -10.15 1.12 -5.04
N GLY A 46 -10.51 0.85 -3.80
CA GLY A 46 -11.63 -0.02 -3.45
C GLY A 46 -11.24 -0.98 -2.34
N ALA A 47 -12.09 -1.95 -2.06
CA ALA A 47 -11.82 -3.01 -1.10
C ALA A 47 -11.91 -4.36 -1.82
N PHE A 48 -10.93 -5.23 -1.57
CA PHE A 48 -10.78 -6.50 -2.28
C PHE A 48 -10.42 -7.61 -1.33
N ALA A 49 -10.65 -8.85 -1.76
CA ALA A 49 -10.22 -10.02 -1.01
C ALA A 49 -8.71 -9.99 -0.80
N ASN A 50 -8.28 -10.33 0.41
CA ASN A 50 -6.86 -10.31 0.76
C ASN A 50 -6.12 -11.40 -0.04
N PRO A 51 -5.18 -11.05 -0.95
CA PRO A 51 -4.48 -12.02 -1.77
C PRO A 51 -3.60 -12.97 -0.97
N GLU A 52 -3.11 -12.53 0.20
CA GLU A 52 -2.31 -13.38 1.09
C GLU A 52 -3.15 -14.51 1.69
N GLU A 53 -4.42 -14.21 2.01
CA GLU A 53 -5.38 -15.21 2.46
C GLU A 53 -5.77 -16.17 1.33
N LEU A 54 -6.03 -15.63 0.13
CA LEU A 54 -6.40 -16.44 -1.03
C LEU A 54 -5.31 -17.44 -1.41
N ALA A 55 -4.04 -17.08 -1.25
CA ALA A 55 -2.91 -17.93 -1.55
C ALA A 55 -2.88 -19.20 -0.67
N TYR A 56 -3.55 -19.18 0.48
CA TYR A 56 -3.68 -20.32 1.38
C TYR A 56 -5.07 -20.98 1.30
N ASN A 57 -5.79 -20.79 0.20
CA ASN A 57 -7.14 -21.28 0.00
C ASN A 57 -8.15 -20.79 1.06
N ARG A 58 -7.93 -19.59 1.59
CA ARG A 58 -8.85 -18.91 2.50
C ARG A 58 -9.76 -17.98 1.71
N ALA A 59 -10.89 -17.60 2.31
CA ALA A 59 -11.88 -16.77 1.62
C ALA A 59 -11.42 -15.33 1.37
N GLY A 60 -10.38 -14.86 2.06
CA GLY A 60 -9.91 -13.49 1.93
C GLY A 60 -10.83 -12.44 2.54
N VAL A 61 -11.67 -12.85 3.50
CA VAL A 61 -12.59 -11.95 4.21
C VAL A 61 -12.04 -11.61 5.60
N PRO A 62 -12.30 -10.41 6.14
CA PRO A 62 -12.99 -9.31 5.45
C PRO A 62 -12.17 -8.73 4.31
N ALA A 63 -12.85 -8.09 3.35
CA ALA A 63 -12.18 -7.39 2.27
C ALA A 63 -11.31 -6.26 2.83
N GLN A 64 -10.15 -6.05 2.22
CA GLN A 64 -9.19 -5.03 2.64
C GLN A 64 -9.19 -3.85 1.67
N PRO A 65 -9.18 -2.61 2.18
CA PRO A 65 -8.98 -1.44 1.32
C PRO A 65 -7.63 -1.49 0.62
N LEU A 66 -7.65 -1.14 -0.66
CA LEU A 66 -6.46 -1.04 -1.49
C LEU A 66 -6.25 0.40 -1.87
N TYR A 67 -5.05 0.91 -1.61
CA TYR A 67 -4.69 2.30 -1.91
C TYR A 67 -3.62 2.37 -3.00
N ARG A 68 -3.71 3.41 -3.83
CA ARG A 68 -2.56 3.82 -4.63
C ARG A 68 -1.73 4.77 -3.80
N VAL A 69 -0.50 4.38 -3.52
CA VAL A 69 0.45 5.16 -2.73
C VAL A 69 1.52 5.69 -3.65
N ARG A 70 1.78 6.99 -3.58
CA ARG A 70 2.78 7.66 -4.40
C ARG A 70 4.04 7.90 -3.57
N PHE A 71 5.17 7.43 -4.09
CA PHE A 71 6.48 7.62 -3.48
C PHE A 71 7.33 8.52 -4.37
N ALA A 72 8.08 9.43 -3.77
CA ALA A 72 9.19 10.05 -4.50
C ALA A 72 10.21 8.96 -4.84
N ALA A 73 10.76 8.99 -6.05
CA ALA A 73 11.74 7.99 -6.46
C ALA A 73 12.94 7.95 -5.50
N ARG A 74 13.35 9.10 -4.96
CA ARG A 74 14.43 9.21 -3.97
C ARG A 74 14.10 8.54 -2.64
N GLU A 75 12.83 8.43 -2.28
CA GLU A 75 12.43 7.74 -1.06
C GLU A 75 12.71 6.24 -1.18
N LEU A 76 12.47 5.67 -2.36
CA LEU A 76 12.71 4.26 -2.62
C LEU A 76 14.18 3.96 -2.92
N TRP A 77 14.80 4.86 -3.67
CA TRP A 77 16.20 4.75 -4.09
C TRP A 77 16.94 6.06 -3.79
N PRO A 78 17.59 6.18 -2.61
CA PRO A 78 18.23 7.43 -2.21
C PRO A 78 19.30 7.95 -3.19
N ASP A 79 19.89 7.06 -3.99
CA ASP A 79 20.89 7.41 -4.99
C ASP A 79 20.31 7.84 -6.34
N TYR A 80 18.99 7.96 -6.41
CA TYR A 80 18.31 8.35 -7.64
C TYR A 80 18.61 9.83 -7.98
N HIS A 81 19.14 10.08 -9.18
CA HIS A 81 19.59 11.42 -9.58
C HIS A 81 18.99 11.95 -10.89
N GLU A 82 18.17 11.16 -11.59
CA GLU A 82 17.71 11.56 -12.93
C GLU A 82 16.79 12.77 -12.88
N HIS A 83 15.63 12.65 -12.21
CA HIS A 83 14.69 13.74 -12.07
C HIS A 83 14.13 13.78 -10.64
N ALA A 84 14.33 14.92 -9.97
CA ALA A 84 13.91 15.08 -8.57
C ALA A 84 12.40 14.92 -8.39
N ALA A 85 11.61 15.23 -9.42
CA ALA A 85 10.16 15.15 -9.38
C ALA A 85 9.59 13.76 -9.74
N ASP A 86 10.45 12.80 -10.08
CA ASP A 86 9.97 11.47 -10.44
C ASP A 86 9.31 10.77 -9.27
N VAL A 87 8.19 10.13 -9.56
CA VAL A 87 7.40 9.41 -8.57
C VAL A 87 7.13 7.99 -9.03
N VAL A 88 6.90 7.11 -8.07
CA VAL A 88 6.49 5.73 -8.30
C VAL A 88 5.17 5.51 -7.57
N GLU A 89 4.19 4.95 -8.27
CA GLU A 89 2.88 4.66 -7.69
C GLU A 89 2.74 3.15 -7.53
N ILE A 90 2.37 2.73 -6.33
CA ILE A 90 2.24 1.30 -5.98
C ILE A 90 0.91 1.12 -5.29
N GLU A 91 0.18 0.06 -5.66
CA GLU A 91 -1.07 -0.30 -5.01
C GLU A 91 -0.77 -1.20 -3.82
N ILE A 92 -1.17 -0.76 -2.63
CA ILE A 92 -0.83 -1.41 -1.36
C ILE A 92 -2.09 -1.56 -0.52
N PHE A 93 -2.29 -2.75 0.04
CA PHE A 93 -3.39 -3.03 0.94
C PHE A 93 -3.20 -2.34 2.29
N GLN A 94 -4.31 -1.94 2.90
CA GLN A 94 -4.32 -1.18 4.15
C GLN A 94 -3.56 -1.85 5.29
N HIS A 95 -3.64 -3.17 5.41
CA HIS A 95 -2.95 -3.87 6.49
C HIS A 95 -1.42 -3.80 6.39
N TRP A 96 -0.89 -3.36 5.24
CA TRP A 96 0.54 -3.10 5.04
C TRP A 96 0.93 -1.65 5.35
N LEU A 97 -0.02 -0.79 5.74
CA LEU A 97 0.21 0.63 5.93
C LEU A 97 0.00 1.05 7.37
N GLU A 98 0.76 2.05 7.79
CA GLU A 98 0.60 2.72 9.08
C GLU A 98 0.83 4.21 8.88
N LYS A 99 0.37 5.03 9.83
CA LYS A 99 0.61 6.47 9.76
C LYS A 99 2.10 6.75 9.87
N ALA A 100 2.55 7.65 9.01
CA ALA A 100 3.95 8.07 9.01
C ALA A 100 4.25 9.03 10.15
#